data_cdb01b2b052a4a95063a2e494c285e5d
#
_entry.id   cdb01b2b052a4a95063a2e494c285e5d
#
_cell.length_a   1.000
_cell.length_b   1.000
_cell.length_c   1.000
_cell.angle_alpha   90.00
_cell.angle_beta   90.00
_cell.angle_gamma   90.00
#
_symmetry.space_group_name_H-M   'P 1'
#
loop_
_entity.id
_entity.type
_entity.pdbx_description
1 polymer ?
#
loop_
_entity_poly.entity_id
_entity_poly.type
_entity_poly.pdbx_seq_one_letter_code
_entity_poly.pdbx_strand_id
1 'polypeptide(L)'
;RLFACSQLGLYYDIKLIRLFVAAFASTRLIILQGISGTGKTSLAYAFGKFVNNPSIVASVQPSWRDRTELFGYFNEFTKKFNETELLRAMYEASYNENIYAVILDEMNIARVEYYFAEMLSILEMPSRDEWVVDIIPNSWPSDPKHIVNGQLKIPPNMWYIGTANNDDSTFAITDKVYDRAMPINIDTKGVPFEAPLTDSVYISYKHFEYILNAAKVQFVVSEENLKKIALLDDYVIEHFRIAFGNRIVKQLRDFVPAYVGTGGTELDGLDYVLARKVFRKFESLNLSYIRDEIDGLCAYIDELFGEENMTESKDYLRMLKKLV
;
A
#
# COMPACT_ATOMS: atom_id res chain seq x y z
N ARG A 1 -3.70 17.63 -1.49
CA ARG A 1 -2.53 18.50 -1.47
C ARG A 1 -2.86 19.85 -0.84
N LEU A 2 -3.85 20.59 -1.35
CA LEU A 2 -4.23 21.93 -0.86
C LEU A 2 -4.64 21.90 0.62
N PHE A 3 -5.47 20.93 1.03
CA PHE A 3 -5.85 20.73 2.43
C PHE A 3 -4.63 20.54 3.35
N ALA A 4 -3.71 19.64 2.99
CA ALA A 4 -2.52 19.39 3.79
C ALA A 4 -1.65 20.65 3.96
N CYS A 5 -1.52 21.45 2.90
CA CYS A 5 -0.81 22.72 2.94
C CYS A 5 -1.53 23.76 3.82
N SER A 6 -2.81 24.05 3.52
CA SER A 6 -3.53 25.16 4.14
C SER A 6 -3.94 24.89 5.59
N GLN A 7 -4.24 23.63 5.96
CA GLN A 7 -4.72 23.28 7.29
C GLN A 7 -3.61 22.75 8.22
N LEU A 8 -2.58 22.12 7.67
CA LEU A 8 -1.58 21.39 8.45
C LEU A 8 -0.15 21.87 8.23
N GLY A 9 0.09 22.78 7.27
CA GLY A 9 1.44 23.23 6.93
C GLY A 9 2.33 22.12 6.35
N LEU A 10 1.73 21.11 5.71
CA LEU A 10 2.42 19.97 5.12
C LEU A 10 2.49 20.11 3.61
N TYR A 11 3.67 19.95 3.05
CA TYR A 11 3.93 20.15 1.64
C TYR A 11 4.28 18.83 0.97
N TYR A 12 3.50 18.47 -0.07
CA TYR A 12 3.71 17.27 -0.85
C TYR A 12 3.67 17.60 -2.34
N ASP A 13 4.54 16.96 -3.10
CA ASP A 13 4.50 17.00 -4.56
C ASP A 13 3.18 16.44 -5.08
N ILE A 14 2.70 16.97 -6.20
CA ILE A 14 1.43 16.54 -6.80
C ILE A 14 1.50 15.08 -7.29
N LYS A 15 2.66 14.64 -7.82
CA LYS A 15 2.86 13.26 -8.26
C LYS A 15 2.72 12.31 -7.07
N LEU A 16 3.32 12.65 -5.92
CA LEU A 16 3.19 11.84 -4.70
C LEU A 16 1.73 11.70 -4.26
N ILE A 17 0.95 12.77 -4.27
CA ILE A 17 -0.48 12.72 -3.91
C ILE A 17 -1.25 11.84 -4.91
N ARG A 18 -0.97 11.95 -6.21
CA ARG A 18 -1.59 11.09 -7.23
C ARG A 18 -1.28 9.61 -7.01
N LEU A 19 -0.02 9.28 -6.73
CA LEU A 19 0.41 7.91 -6.41
C LEU A 19 -0.29 7.39 -5.16
N PHE A 20 -0.34 8.22 -4.12
CA PHE A 20 -0.99 7.86 -2.86
C PHE A 20 -2.49 7.59 -3.04
N VAL A 21 -3.21 8.44 -3.78
CA VAL A 21 -4.63 8.22 -4.07
C VAL A 21 -4.83 6.97 -4.94
N ALA A 22 -3.99 6.76 -5.95
CA ALA A 22 -4.07 5.57 -6.81
C ALA A 22 -3.83 4.27 -6.04
N ALA A 23 -2.99 4.30 -5.00
CA ALA A 23 -2.73 3.13 -4.17
C ALA A 23 -3.99 2.59 -3.48
N PHE A 24 -4.94 3.44 -3.09
CA PHE A 24 -6.22 3.02 -2.51
C PHE A 24 -7.07 2.17 -3.46
N ALA A 25 -6.88 2.34 -4.76
CA ALA A 25 -7.60 1.54 -5.77
C ALA A 25 -7.05 0.13 -5.94
N SER A 26 -5.77 -0.07 -5.62
CA SER A 26 -5.05 -1.32 -5.92
C SER A 26 -4.99 -2.30 -4.75
N THR A 27 -4.78 -1.81 -3.53
CA THR A 27 -4.60 -2.66 -2.35
C THR A 27 -5.20 -2.04 -1.09
N ARG A 28 -5.43 -2.87 -0.08
CA ARG A 28 -5.83 -2.41 1.27
C ARG A 28 -4.63 -2.11 2.17
N LEU A 29 -3.43 -2.52 1.77
CA LEU A 29 -2.19 -2.21 2.46
C LEU A 29 -1.33 -1.30 1.57
N ILE A 30 -1.03 -0.11 2.08
CA ILE A 30 -0.14 0.86 1.45
C ILE A 30 1.10 0.97 2.33
N ILE A 31 2.29 0.99 1.74
CA ILE A 31 3.54 1.17 2.48
C ILE A 31 4.18 2.49 2.05
N LEU A 32 4.22 3.45 2.95
CA LEU A 32 4.95 4.70 2.77
C LEU A 32 6.39 4.47 3.25
N GLN A 33 7.33 4.44 2.32
CA GLN A 33 8.73 4.13 2.61
C GLN A 33 9.68 5.22 2.12
N GLY A 34 10.90 5.24 2.61
CA GLY A 34 11.93 6.18 2.21
C GLY A 34 12.67 6.79 3.39
N ILE A 35 13.36 7.89 3.15
CA ILE A 35 14.24 8.57 4.11
C ILE A 35 13.44 9.06 5.34
N SER A 36 14.02 8.95 6.53
CA SER A 36 13.39 9.46 7.76
C SER A 36 13.15 10.97 7.70
N GLY A 37 12.05 11.43 8.28
CA GLY A 37 11.72 12.87 8.35
C GLY A 37 11.16 13.46 7.04
N THR A 38 10.73 12.66 6.08
CA THR A 38 10.12 13.12 4.81
C THR A 38 8.59 13.28 4.88
N GLY A 39 7.98 13.03 6.04
CA GLY A 39 6.54 13.25 6.24
C GLY A 39 5.64 12.04 5.92
N LYS A 40 6.16 10.82 5.99
CA LYS A 40 5.40 9.57 5.74
C LYS A 40 4.16 9.46 6.63
N THR A 41 4.34 9.45 7.92
CA THR A 41 3.26 9.36 8.92
C THR A 41 2.31 10.56 8.80
N SER A 42 2.86 11.75 8.55
CA SER A 42 2.07 12.97 8.37
C SER A 42 1.16 12.92 7.16
N LEU A 43 1.56 12.25 6.06
CA LEU A 43 0.72 12.09 4.87
C LEU A 43 -0.53 11.24 5.18
N ALA A 44 -0.32 10.10 5.84
CA ALA A 44 -1.43 9.23 6.24
C ALA A 44 -2.36 9.91 7.24
N TYR A 45 -1.80 10.65 8.20
CA TYR A 45 -2.55 11.44 9.16
C TYR A 45 -3.36 12.56 8.50
N ALA A 46 -2.77 13.28 7.54
CA ALA A 46 -3.44 14.31 6.77
C ALA A 46 -4.62 13.77 5.96
N PHE A 47 -4.49 12.55 5.43
CA PHE A 47 -5.59 11.89 4.73
C PHE A 47 -6.78 11.64 5.65
N GLY A 48 -6.58 11.07 6.83
CA GLY A 48 -7.65 10.85 7.80
C GLY A 48 -8.36 12.15 8.17
N LYS A 49 -7.61 13.23 8.42
CA LYS A 49 -8.20 14.55 8.67
C LYS A 49 -8.94 15.11 7.47
N PHE A 50 -8.43 14.90 6.26
CA PHE A 50 -9.07 15.36 5.04
C PHE A 50 -10.45 14.70 4.82
N VAL A 51 -10.57 13.40 5.07
CA VAL A 51 -11.86 12.67 4.96
C VAL A 51 -12.72 12.79 6.22
N ASN A 52 -12.37 13.70 7.11
CA ASN A 52 -13.09 14.01 8.35
C ASN A 52 -13.27 12.82 9.30
N ASN A 53 -12.31 11.89 9.27
CA ASN A 53 -12.23 10.76 10.20
C ASN A 53 -10.77 10.55 10.62
N PRO A 54 -10.37 11.02 11.83
CA PRO A 54 -8.98 10.95 12.27
C PRO A 54 -8.42 9.53 12.19
N SER A 55 -7.17 9.42 11.72
CA SER A 55 -6.49 8.14 11.59
C SER A 55 -6.25 7.47 12.93
N ILE A 56 -6.31 6.14 12.94
CA ILE A 56 -5.93 5.32 14.08
C ILE A 56 -4.44 5.00 13.94
N VAL A 57 -3.64 5.36 14.92
CA VAL A 57 -2.20 5.12 14.91
C VAL A 57 -1.87 3.93 15.80
N ALA A 58 -1.38 2.86 15.20
CA ALA A 58 -0.79 1.73 15.90
C ALA A 58 0.73 1.85 15.80
N SER A 59 1.36 2.29 16.90
CA SER A 59 2.83 2.38 16.99
C SER A 59 3.41 0.99 17.18
N VAL A 60 4.00 0.45 16.13
CA VAL A 60 4.61 -0.88 16.15
C VAL A 60 5.81 -0.87 17.10
N GLN A 61 5.91 -1.91 17.93
CA GLN A 61 7.01 -2.05 18.89
C GLN A 61 7.95 -3.18 18.46
N PRO A 62 9.24 -3.13 18.81
CA PRO A 62 10.19 -4.20 18.50
C PRO A 62 9.80 -5.58 19.07
N SER A 63 8.95 -5.59 20.09
CA SER A 63 8.44 -6.81 20.75
C SER A 63 7.31 -7.49 19.99
N TRP A 64 6.72 -6.86 18.98
CA TRP A 64 5.59 -7.43 18.24
C TRP A 64 5.98 -8.68 17.48
N ARG A 65 5.23 -9.77 17.68
CA ARG A 65 5.55 -11.09 17.12
C ARG A 65 4.39 -11.79 16.44
N ASP A 66 3.17 -11.52 16.87
CA ASP A 66 2.00 -12.25 16.41
C ASP A 66 0.73 -11.37 16.38
N ARG A 67 -0.40 -11.97 16.04
CA ARG A 67 -1.70 -11.31 15.91
C ARG A 67 -2.22 -10.65 17.18
N THR A 68 -1.77 -11.04 18.35
CA THR A 68 -2.26 -10.50 19.62
C THR A 68 -1.93 -9.01 19.78
N GLU A 69 -0.88 -8.56 19.12
CA GLU A 69 -0.49 -7.15 19.07
C GLU A 69 -1.50 -6.28 18.30
N LEU A 70 -2.19 -6.89 17.32
CA LEU A 70 -3.22 -6.20 16.52
C LEU A 70 -4.60 -6.27 17.17
N PHE A 71 -4.99 -7.44 17.66
CA PHE A 71 -6.37 -7.70 18.08
C PHE A 71 -6.54 -7.79 19.59
N GLY A 72 -5.47 -8.09 20.33
CA GLY A 72 -5.56 -8.44 21.74
C GLY A 72 -5.69 -9.93 21.97
N TYR A 73 -6.00 -10.29 23.19
CA TYR A 73 -6.08 -11.70 23.61
C TYR A 73 -7.09 -11.90 24.74
N PHE A 74 -7.61 -13.13 24.83
CA PHE A 74 -8.45 -13.55 25.94
C PHE A 74 -7.59 -13.96 27.14
N ASN A 75 -7.86 -13.35 28.29
CA ASN A 75 -7.17 -13.69 29.54
C ASN A 75 -7.95 -14.77 30.27
N GLU A 76 -7.41 -15.99 30.29
CA GLU A 76 -8.04 -17.15 30.89
C GLU A 76 -8.24 -17.04 32.41
N PHE A 77 -7.41 -16.25 33.09
CA PHE A 77 -7.53 -16.06 34.55
C PHE A 77 -8.65 -15.08 34.92
N THR A 78 -8.70 -13.95 34.22
CA THR A 78 -9.71 -12.91 34.50
C THR A 78 -11.01 -13.14 33.74
N LYS A 79 -11.02 -14.09 32.79
CA LYS A 79 -12.14 -14.34 31.86
C LYS A 79 -12.58 -13.09 31.09
N LYS A 80 -11.63 -12.21 30.80
CA LYS A 80 -11.84 -10.98 30.06
C LYS A 80 -10.96 -10.95 28.81
N PHE A 81 -11.49 -10.32 27.75
CA PHE A 81 -10.73 -10.03 26.55
C PHE A 81 -10.01 -8.68 26.71
N ASN A 82 -8.71 -8.64 26.47
CA ASN A 82 -7.91 -7.42 26.44
C ASN A 82 -7.81 -6.96 24.97
N GLU A 83 -8.72 -6.07 24.57
CA GLU A 83 -8.74 -5.52 23.23
C GLU A 83 -7.65 -4.46 23.02
N THR A 84 -7.20 -4.32 21.77
CA THR A 84 -6.35 -3.22 21.30
C THR A 84 -7.21 -2.07 20.79
N GLU A 85 -6.60 -0.89 20.61
CA GLU A 85 -7.27 0.23 19.94
C GLU A 85 -7.66 -0.11 18.50
N LEU A 86 -6.85 -0.90 17.80
CA LEU A 86 -7.15 -1.35 16.44
C LEU A 86 -8.39 -2.24 16.41
N LEU A 87 -8.49 -3.22 17.28
CA LEU A 87 -9.68 -4.08 17.35
C LEU A 87 -10.94 -3.26 17.66
N ARG A 88 -10.85 -2.32 18.61
CA ARG A 88 -11.96 -1.42 18.94
C ARG A 88 -12.38 -0.59 17.72
N ALA A 89 -11.41 -0.04 17.00
CA ALA A 89 -11.69 0.73 15.80
C ALA A 89 -12.31 -0.12 14.68
N MET A 90 -11.86 -1.38 14.51
CA MET A 90 -12.50 -2.32 13.59
C MET A 90 -13.95 -2.58 13.96
N TYR A 91 -14.21 -2.78 15.24
CA TYR A 91 -15.56 -2.98 15.71
C TYR A 91 -16.46 -1.75 15.48
N GLU A 92 -15.97 -0.55 15.79
CA GLU A 92 -16.66 0.72 15.52
C GLU A 92 -16.89 0.97 14.02
N ALA A 93 -15.90 0.69 13.20
CA ALA A 93 -16.00 0.83 11.74
C ALA A 93 -17.10 -0.04 11.12
N SER A 94 -17.42 -1.17 11.76
CA SER A 94 -18.51 -2.06 11.32
C SER A 94 -19.92 -1.44 11.45
N TYR A 95 -20.06 -0.32 12.17
CA TYR A 95 -21.33 0.37 12.40
C TYR A 95 -21.55 1.61 11.53
N ASN A 96 -20.57 2.01 10.74
CA ASN A 96 -20.67 3.24 9.93
C ASN A 96 -20.00 3.10 8.57
N GLU A 97 -20.10 4.15 7.76
CA GLU A 97 -19.54 4.18 6.41
C GLU A 97 -18.36 5.14 6.26
N ASN A 98 -17.79 5.64 7.37
CA ASN A 98 -16.62 6.50 7.33
C ASN A 98 -15.40 5.72 6.81
N ILE A 99 -14.48 6.43 6.16
CA ILE A 99 -13.20 5.86 5.76
C ILE A 99 -12.28 5.85 6.97
N TYR A 100 -11.74 4.69 7.31
CA TYR A 100 -10.75 4.52 8.38
C TYR A 100 -9.36 4.32 7.78
N ALA A 101 -8.43 5.21 8.11
CA ALA A 101 -7.02 5.04 7.84
C ALA A 101 -6.33 4.51 9.10
N VAL A 102 -5.83 3.30 9.05
CA VAL A 102 -5.04 2.70 10.13
C VAL A 102 -3.57 2.85 9.80
N ILE A 103 -2.86 3.60 10.60
CA ILE A 103 -1.42 3.83 10.44
C ILE A 103 -0.66 2.81 11.28
N LEU A 104 0.11 1.94 10.62
CA LEU A 104 1.10 1.07 11.26
C LEU A 104 2.43 1.84 11.27
N ASP A 105 2.65 2.63 12.32
CA ASP A 105 3.80 3.52 12.37
C ASP A 105 5.08 2.75 12.69
N GLU A 106 6.13 3.02 11.90
CA GLU A 106 7.40 2.27 11.93
C GLU A 106 7.19 0.75 11.79
N MET A 107 6.36 0.35 10.80
CA MET A 107 5.87 -1.02 10.67
C MET A 107 6.98 -2.08 10.62
N ASN A 108 8.17 -1.73 10.17
CA ASN A 108 9.30 -2.65 10.02
C ASN A 108 10.31 -2.62 11.17
N ILE A 109 9.98 -2.00 12.30
CA ILE A 109 10.75 -2.15 13.54
C ILE A 109 10.53 -3.55 14.17
N ALA A 110 9.48 -4.23 13.75
CA ALA A 110 9.21 -5.65 13.97
C ALA A 110 8.98 -6.35 12.63
N ARG A 111 8.97 -7.67 12.61
CA ARG A 111 8.74 -8.43 11.36
C ARG A 111 7.28 -8.42 10.98
N VAL A 112 6.96 -7.65 9.93
CA VAL A 112 5.59 -7.46 9.42
C VAL A 112 4.93 -8.78 9.05
N GLU A 113 5.67 -9.68 8.41
CA GLU A 113 5.20 -11.00 7.99
C GLU A 113 4.79 -11.91 9.15
N TYR A 114 5.06 -11.53 10.39
CA TYR A 114 4.66 -12.28 11.57
C TYR A 114 3.43 -11.66 12.24
N TYR A 115 3.53 -10.41 12.69
CA TYR A 115 2.41 -9.81 13.40
C TYR A 115 1.21 -9.46 12.49
N PHE A 116 1.45 -9.23 11.19
CA PHE A 116 0.43 -8.88 10.21
C PHE A 116 0.07 -10.04 9.26
N ALA A 117 0.60 -11.25 9.49
CA ALA A 117 0.46 -12.40 8.59
C ALA A 117 -1.00 -12.77 8.30
N GLU A 118 -1.85 -12.77 9.30
CA GLU A 118 -3.27 -13.11 9.16
C GLU A 118 -4.00 -12.07 8.31
N MET A 119 -3.77 -10.77 8.58
CA MET A 119 -4.33 -9.69 7.78
C MET A 119 -3.88 -9.73 6.32
N LEU A 120 -2.61 -10.03 6.06
CA LEU A 120 -2.11 -10.20 4.69
C LEU A 120 -2.87 -11.29 3.93
N SER A 121 -3.28 -12.35 4.61
CA SER A 121 -4.03 -13.45 4.00
C SER A 121 -5.50 -13.09 3.81
N ILE A 122 -6.13 -12.51 4.82
CA ILE A 122 -7.55 -12.13 4.80
C ILE A 122 -7.82 -11.07 3.71
N LEU A 123 -6.99 -10.03 3.63
CA LEU A 123 -7.19 -8.93 2.69
C LEU A 123 -7.03 -9.32 1.21
N GLU A 124 -6.50 -10.52 0.93
CA GLU A 124 -6.40 -11.09 -0.42
C GLU A 124 -7.58 -11.96 -0.82
N MET A 125 -8.44 -12.34 0.12
CA MET A 125 -9.58 -13.17 -0.20
C MET A 125 -10.49 -12.48 -1.23
N PRO A 126 -10.93 -13.21 -2.28
CA PRO A 126 -11.70 -12.63 -3.40
C PRO A 126 -13.04 -12.04 -2.95
N SER A 127 -13.68 -12.69 -2.00
CA SER A 127 -14.95 -12.25 -1.42
C SER A 127 -14.73 -11.58 -0.07
N ARG A 128 -15.38 -10.45 0.13
CA ARG A 128 -15.40 -9.80 1.46
C ARG A 128 -16.16 -10.59 2.53
N ASP A 129 -16.94 -11.57 2.13
CA ASP A 129 -17.58 -12.47 3.07
C ASP A 129 -16.57 -13.40 3.75
N GLU A 130 -15.40 -13.60 3.12
CA GLU A 130 -14.27 -14.35 3.66
C GLU A 130 -13.31 -13.48 4.51
N TRP A 131 -13.57 -12.17 4.60
CA TRP A 131 -12.78 -11.26 5.43
C TRP A 131 -13.21 -11.37 6.88
N VAL A 132 -12.77 -12.42 7.52
CA VAL A 132 -13.17 -12.78 8.88
C VAL A 132 -11.93 -13.10 9.70
N VAL A 133 -11.89 -12.62 10.94
CA VAL A 133 -10.85 -12.91 11.92
C VAL A 133 -11.45 -13.57 13.15
N ASP A 134 -10.83 -14.65 13.63
CA ASP A 134 -11.20 -15.30 14.88
C ASP A 134 -10.71 -14.44 16.05
N ILE A 135 -11.60 -14.01 16.93
CA ILE A 135 -11.29 -13.17 18.10
C ILE A 135 -11.24 -14.00 19.35
N ILE A 136 -12.28 -14.81 19.60
CA ILE A 136 -12.41 -15.65 20.77
C ILE A 136 -12.77 -17.08 20.39
N PRO A 137 -12.26 -18.10 21.12
CA PRO A 137 -12.47 -19.51 20.75
C PRO A 137 -13.91 -19.99 20.95
N ASN A 138 -14.68 -19.37 21.85
CA ASN A 138 -16.04 -19.76 22.18
C ASN A 138 -16.97 -18.56 22.25
N SER A 139 -18.20 -18.72 21.78
CA SER A 139 -19.23 -17.69 21.89
C SER A 139 -19.79 -17.61 23.31
N TRP A 140 -20.04 -16.38 23.74
CA TRP A 140 -20.66 -16.09 25.05
C TRP A 140 -21.93 -15.24 24.84
N PRO A 141 -22.96 -15.37 25.66
CA PRO A 141 -24.17 -14.54 25.57
C PRO A 141 -23.90 -13.03 25.72
N SER A 142 -22.78 -12.68 26.33
CA SER A 142 -22.33 -11.29 26.54
C SER A 142 -21.45 -10.75 25.45
N ASP A 143 -21.18 -11.50 24.37
CA ASP A 143 -20.35 -11.04 23.26
C ASP A 143 -20.93 -9.80 22.60
N PRO A 144 -20.08 -8.87 22.15
CA PRO A 144 -20.52 -7.73 21.37
C PRO A 144 -21.27 -8.16 20.10
N LYS A 145 -22.29 -7.40 19.73
CA LYS A 145 -23.26 -7.76 18.68
C LYS A 145 -22.66 -8.19 17.34
N HIS A 146 -21.53 -7.57 16.92
CA HIS A 146 -20.86 -7.88 15.66
C HIS A 146 -19.75 -8.93 15.80
N ILE A 147 -19.56 -9.51 16.97
CA ILE A 147 -18.76 -10.71 17.15
C ILE A 147 -19.71 -11.91 17.12
N VAL A 148 -19.72 -12.62 16.00
CA VAL A 148 -20.62 -13.73 15.74
C VAL A 148 -19.83 -15.02 15.75
N ASN A 149 -20.20 -15.98 16.59
CA ASN A 149 -19.47 -17.24 16.75
C ASN A 149 -17.96 -17.05 17.05
N GLY A 150 -17.64 -16.03 17.85
CA GLY A 150 -16.26 -15.69 18.19
C GLY A 150 -15.48 -14.97 17.10
N GLN A 151 -16.11 -14.61 15.99
CA GLN A 151 -15.51 -14.02 14.82
C GLN A 151 -15.94 -12.57 14.60
N LEU A 152 -15.01 -11.74 14.13
CA LEU A 152 -15.29 -10.40 13.64
C LEU A 152 -15.10 -10.35 12.12
N LYS A 153 -16.09 -9.85 11.40
CA LYS A 153 -15.96 -9.53 9.99
C LYS A 153 -15.14 -8.24 9.84
N ILE A 154 -14.04 -8.30 9.07
CA ILE A 154 -13.19 -7.13 8.83
C ILE A 154 -13.98 -6.09 8.05
N PRO A 155 -14.12 -4.86 8.56
CA PRO A 155 -14.88 -3.82 7.87
C PRO A 155 -14.25 -3.42 6.53
N PRO A 156 -15.06 -3.28 5.46
CA PRO A 156 -14.54 -2.92 4.13
C PRO A 156 -14.11 -1.46 4.01
N ASN A 157 -14.41 -0.63 4.99
CA ASN A 157 -14.12 0.79 5.03
C ASN A 157 -12.78 1.15 5.69
N MET A 158 -11.91 0.15 5.89
CA MET A 158 -10.57 0.32 6.48
C MET A 158 -9.47 0.13 5.45
N TRP A 159 -8.48 1.02 5.46
CA TRP A 159 -7.21 0.89 4.75
C TRP A 159 -6.06 0.95 5.75
N TYR A 160 -5.06 0.13 5.52
CA TYR A 160 -3.87 0.02 6.38
C TYR A 160 -2.71 0.70 5.67
N ILE A 161 -2.07 1.64 6.37
CA ILE A 161 -0.98 2.44 5.84
C ILE A 161 0.23 2.25 6.75
N GLY A 162 1.17 1.43 6.31
CA GLY A 162 2.42 1.25 7.04
C GLY A 162 3.42 2.34 6.71
N THR A 163 4.17 2.83 7.68
CA THR A 163 5.35 3.65 7.44
C THR A 163 6.61 2.81 7.67
N ALA A 164 7.59 2.92 6.80
CA ALA A 164 8.83 2.17 6.88
C ALA A 164 10.05 3.06 6.63
N ASN A 165 11.06 2.90 7.46
CA ASN A 165 12.38 3.49 7.26
C ASN A 165 13.35 2.41 6.79
N ASN A 166 14.30 2.79 5.93
CA ASN A 166 15.37 1.91 5.48
C ASN A 166 16.65 2.31 6.25
N ASP A 167 16.69 1.99 7.52
CA ASP A 167 17.86 2.18 8.38
C ASP A 167 18.30 0.86 9.03
N ASP A 168 19.50 0.84 9.57
CA ASP A 168 20.13 -0.38 10.12
C ASP A 168 19.40 -0.96 11.34
N SER A 169 18.48 -0.20 11.94
CA SER A 169 17.70 -0.63 13.11
C SER A 169 16.41 -1.35 12.77
N THR A 170 16.06 -1.43 11.48
CA THR A 170 14.79 -1.97 11.00
C THR A 170 14.95 -3.31 10.26
N PHE A 171 13.87 -4.10 10.22
CA PHE A 171 13.83 -5.32 9.43
C PHE A 171 13.52 -5.01 7.97
N ALA A 172 14.14 -5.78 7.06
CA ALA A 172 13.74 -5.76 5.66
C ALA A 172 12.30 -6.28 5.52
N ILE A 173 11.49 -5.54 4.77
CA ILE A 173 10.14 -5.99 4.42
C ILE A 173 10.26 -7.03 3.31
N THR A 174 9.69 -8.21 3.53
CA THR A 174 9.80 -9.34 2.61
C THR A 174 8.90 -9.19 1.38
N ASP A 175 9.18 -9.93 0.31
CA ASP A 175 8.34 -9.98 -0.88
C ASP A 175 6.92 -10.44 -0.57
N LYS A 176 6.75 -11.32 0.44
CA LYS A 176 5.43 -11.75 0.90
C LYS A 176 4.53 -10.57 1.27
N VAL A 177 5.09 -9.52 1.88
CA VAL A 177 4.37 -8.29 2.24
C VAL A 177 4.24 -7.37 1.03
N TYR A 178 5.33 -7.12 0.32
CA TYR A 178 5.33 -6.23 -0.84
C TYR A 178 4.40 -6.69 -1.97
N ASP A 179 4.28 -7.99 -2.20
CA ASP A 179 3.36 -8.51 -3.23
C ASP A 179 1.90 -8.15 -2.94
N ARG A 180 1.56 -7.94 -1.66
CA ARG A 180 0.21 -7.63 -1.17
C ARG A 180 -0.05 -6.15 -0.91
N ALA A 181 1.00 -5.34 -0.93
CA ALA A 181 0.96 -3.92 -0.66
C ALA A 181 1.22 -3.09 -1.91
N MET A 182 0.88 -1.81 -1.85
CA MET A 182 1.35 -0.80 -2.80
C MET A 182 2.40 0.09 -2.11
N PRO A 183 3.69 -0.04 -2.47
CA PRO A 183 4.73 0.80 -1.90
C PRO A 183 4.73 2.18 -2.55
N ILE A 184 4.82 3.22 -1.73
CA ILE A 184 4.96 4.62 -2.13
C ILE A 184 6.25 5.16 -1.53
N ASN A 185 7.18 5.55 -2.40
CA ASN A 185 8.45 6.11 -1.97
C ASN A 185 8.33 7.62 -1.71
N ILE A 186 8.85 8.05 -0.58
CA ILE A 186 8.93 9.46 -0.19
C ILE A 186 10.40 9.76 0.17
N ASP A 187 11.19 10.04 -0.86
CA ASP A 187 12.64 10.22 -0.73
C ASP A 187 13.06 11.70 -0.67
N THR A 188 12.10 12.62 -0.86
CA THR A 188 12.35 14.06 -0.84
C THR A 188 11.40 14.77 0.11
N LYS A 189 11.89 15.84 0.71
CA LYS A 189 11.04 16.77 1.47
C LYS A 189 10.21 17.60 0.50
N GLY A 190 8.95 17.85 0.87
CA GLY A 190 8.08 18.73 0.11
C GLY A 190 8.59 20.17 0.07
N VAL A 191 8.46 20.81 -1.08
CA VAL A 191 8.79 22.22 -1.26
C VAL A 191 7.57 23.04 -0.84
N PRO A 192 7.73 24.07 0.03
CA PRO A 192 6.66 24.96 0.41
C PRO A 192 5.98 25.63 -0.78
N PHE A 193 4.67 25.74 -0.74
CA PHE A 193 3.86 26.47 -1.71
C PHE A 193 2.65 27.10 -1.00
N GLU A 194 2.06 28.11 -1.61
CA GLU A 194 0.84 28.72 -1.11
C GLU A 194 -0.39 27.98 -1.62
N ALA A 195 -1.37 27.78 -0.75
CA ALA A 195 -2.64 27.15 -1.10
C ALA A 195 -3.81 27.94 -0.51
N PRO A 196 -4.94 28.04 -1.23
CA PRO A 196 -6.16 28.59 -0.65
C PRO A 196 -6.62 27.71 0.50
N LEU A 197 -7.28 28.32 1.49
CA LEU A 197 -7.89 27.57 2.58
C LEU A 197 -8.83 26.51 2.01
N THR A 198 -8.58 25.27 2.35
CA THR A 198 -9.29 24.11 1.84
C THR A 198 -9.81 23.28 3.01
N ASP A 199 -11.13 23.06 3.04
CA ASP A 199 -11.76 22.30 4.11
C ASP A 199 -11.62 20.78 3.93
N SER A 200 -11.87 20.04 5.03
CA SER A 200 -12.08 18.60 4.98
C SER A 200 -13.36 18.26 4.21
N VAL A 201 -13.43 17.03 3.71
CA VAL A 201 -14.61 16.54 3.01
C VAL A 201 -15.20 15.36 3.78
N TYR A 202 -16.52 15.28 3.78
CA TYR A 202 -17.19 14.06 4.21
C TYR A 202 -17.47 13.19 2.98
N ILE A 203 -16.87 12.00 2.95
CA ILE A 203 -17.08 11.01 1.91
C ILE A 203 -17.24 9.63 2.53
N SER A 204 -18.33 8.92 2.20
CA SER A 204 -18.46 7.53 2.63
C SER A 204 -17.49 6.64 1.85
N TYR A 205 -17.08 5.52 2.46
CA TYR A 205 -16.21 4.56 1.77
C TYR A 205 -16.86 4.00 0.49
N LYS A 206 -18.17 3.82 0.48
CA LYS A 206 -18.91 3.37 -0.71
C LYS A 206 -18.78 4.36 -1.85
N HIS A 207 -18.91 5.66 -1.57
CA HIS A 207 -18.74 6.69 -2.59
C HIS A 207 -17.29 6.80 -3.03
N PHE A 208 -16.35 6.69 -2.11
CA PHE A 208 -14.92 6.65 -2.44
C PHE A 208 -14.57 5.46 -3.35
N GLU A 209 -15.03 4.26 -3.01
CA GLU A 209 -14.86 3.08 -3.87
C GLU A 209 -15.57 3.24 -5.23
N TYR A 210 -16.74 3.85 -5.25
CA TYR A 210 -17.43 4.18 -6.51
C TYR A 210 -16.57 5.05 -7.42
N ILE A 211 -15.96 6.11 -6.89
CA ILE A 211 -15.06 6.99 -7.65
C ILE A 211 -13.85 6.21 -8.18
N LEU A 212 -13.21 5.40 -7.33
CA LEU A 212 -12.07 4.57 -7.73
C LEU A 212 -12.46 3.56 -8.83
N ASN A 213 -13.62 2.92 -8.71
CA ASN A 213 -14.12 1.98 -9.71
C ASN A 213 -14.53 2.67 -11.00
N ALA A 214 -15.11 3.87 -10.94
CA ALA A 214 -15.42 4.67 -12.11
C ALA A 214 -14.15 5.01 -12.90
N ALA A 215 -13.05 5.35 -12.21
CA ALA A 215 -11.77 5.57 -12.86
C ALA A 215 -11.26 4.30 -13.57
N LYS A 216 -11.42 3.11 -12.96
CA LYS A 216 -11.03 1.83 -13.58
C LYS A 216 -11.78 1.54 -14.87
N VAL A 217 -13.02 1.98 -14.98
CA VAL A 217 -13.83 1.83 -16.19
C VAL A 217 -13.49 2.90 -17.24
N GLN A 218 -13.30 4.14 -16.79
CA GLN A 218 -13.09 5.28 -17.69
C GLN A 218 -11.66 5.33 -18.28
N PHE A 219 -10.66 4.93 -17.50
CA PHE A 219 -9.23 5.02 -17.84
C PHE A 219 -8.58 3.65 -17.90
N VAL A 220 -9.25 2.68 -18.53
CA VAL A 220 -8.73 1.31 -18.71
C VAL A 220 -7.34 1.38 -19.36
N VAL A 221 -6.42 0.58 -18.83
CA VAL A 221 -5.08 0.45 -19.45
C VAL A 221 -5.25 -0.04 -20.89
N SER A 222 -4.59 0.64 -21.82
CA SER A 222 -4.72 0.36 -23.25
C SER A 222 -4.27 -1.05 -23.59
N GLU A 223 -4.94 -1.68 -24.56
CA GLU A 223 -4.56 -3.01 -25.07
C GLU A 223 -3.13 -3.02 -25.63
N GLU A 224 -2.70 -1.90 -26.21
CA GLU A 224 -1.33 -1.74 -26.70
C GLU A 224 -0.32 -1.88 -25.56
N ASN A 225 -0.52 -1.15 -24.48
CA ASN A 225 0.37 -1.19 -23.32
C ASN A 225 0.29 -2.54 -22.58
N LEU A 226 -0.87 -3.16 -22.51
CA LEU A 226 -1.00 -4.52 -21.94
C LEU A 226 -0.20 -5.55 -22.75
N LYS A 227 -0.16 -5.45 -24.09
CA LYS A 227 0.68 -6.30 -24.94
C LYS A 227 2.18 -6.04 -24.69
N LYS A 228 2.58 -4.78 -24.58
CA LYS A 228 3.96 -4.40 -24.24
C LYS A 228 4.39 -4.94 -22.86
N ILE A 229 3.50 -4.87 -21.86
CA ILE A 229 3.72 -5.45 -20.53
C ILE A 229 3.91 -6.97 -20.63
N ALA A 230 3.10 -7.68 -21.42
CA ALA A 230 3.24 -9.13 -21.61
C ALA A 230 4.58 -9.49 -22.27
N LEU A 231 5.00 -8.75 -23.30
CA LEU A 231 6.31 -8.93 -23.93
C LEU A 231 7.46 -8.67 -22.96
N LEU A 232 7.32 -7.65 -22.12
CA LEU A 232 8.32 -7.34 -21.09
C LEU A 232 8.38 -8.44 -20.01
N ASP A 233 7.23 -9.01 -19.61
CA ASP A 233 7.17 -10.15 -18.68
C ASP A 233 7.90 -11.37 -19.24
N ASP A 234 7.64 -11.72 -20.50
CA ASP A 234 8.31 -12.83 -21.20
C ASP A 234 9.84 -12.61 -21.22
N TYR A 235 10.30 -11.40 -21.55
CA TYR A 235 11.72 -11.05 -21.52
C TYR A 235 12.33 -11.20 -20.12
N VAL A 236 11.66 -10.70 -19.11
CA VAL A 236 12.14 -10.75 -17.71
C VAL A 236 12.15 -12.20 -17.18
N ILE A 237 11.19 -13.03 -17.57
CA ILE A 237 11.19 -14.47 -17.24
C ILE A 237 12.39 -15.15 -17.89
N GLU A 238 12.63 -14.91 -19.17
CA GLU A 238 13.71 -15.56 -19.94
C GLU A 238 15.08 -15.23 -19.38
N HIS A 239 15.35 -13.94 -19.15
CA HIS A 239 16.68 -13.45 -18.77
C HIS A 239 16.95 -13.44 -17.26
N PHE A 240 15.92 -13.23 -16.43
CA PHE A 240 16.11 -13.00 -14.99
C PHE A 240 15.38 -14.02 -14.10
N ARG A 241 14.56 -14.90 -14.66
CA ARG A 241 13.76 -15.88 -13.92
C ARG A 241 12.79 -15.26 -12.92
N ILE A 242 12.33 -14.05 -13.20
CA ILE A 242 11.30 -13.33 -12.43
C ILE A 242 10.08 -13.18 -13.32
N ALA A 243 8.89 -13.43 -12.76
CA ALA A 243 7.60 -13.21 -13.42
C ALA A 243 6.84 -12.08 -12.73
N PHE A 244 6.04 -11.33 -13.50
CA PHE A 244 5.16 -10.31 -12.94
C PHE A 244 4.06 -10.95 -12.09
N GLY A 245 3.50 -12.05 -12.56
CA GLY A 245 2.43 -12.77 -11.89
C GLY A 245 1.07 -12.07 -11.96
N ASN A 246 0.00 -12.86 -11.84
CA ASN A 246 -1.38 -12.37 -11.97
C ASN A 246 -1.75 -11.28 -10.96
N ARG A 247 -1.17 -11.35 -9.75
CA ARG A 247 -1.42 -10.35 -8.69
C ARG A 247 -0.90 -8.98 -9.08
N ILE A 248 0.33 -8.89 -9.58
CA ILE A 248 0.93 -7.62 -10.02
C ILE A 248 0.16 -7.05 -11.21
N VAL A 249 -0.21 -7.88 -12.19
CA VAL A 249 -1.01 -7.45 -13.34
C VAL A 249 -2.38 -6.92 -12.89
N LYS A 250 -3.03 -7.59 -11.92
CA LYS A 250 -4.29 -7.09 -11.36
C LYS A 250 -4.10 -5.74 -10.65
N GLN A 251 -3.08 -5.61 -9.80
CA GLN A 251 -2.78 -4.36 -9.11
C GLN A 251 -2.47 -3.22 -10.09
N LEU A 252 -1.75 -3.51 -11.16
CA LEU A 252 -1.46 -2.56 -12.24
C LEU A 252 -2.75 -2.07 -12.91
N ARG A 253 -3.66 -2.99 -13.24
CA ARG A 253 -4.97 -2.67 -13.85
C ARG A 253 -5.89 -1.88 -12.91
N ASP A 254 -5.67 -1.96 -11.61
CA ASP A 254 -6.42 -1.19 -10.61
C ASP A 254 -5.76 0.17 -10.31
N PHE A 255 -4.44 0.22 -10.24
CA PHE A 255 -3.66 1.42 -9.89
C PHE A 255 -3.60 2.44 -11.03
N VAL A 256 -3.22 2.01 -12.22
CA VAL A 256 -2.95 2.92 -13.34
C VAL A 256 -4.18 3.75 -13.73
N PRO A 257 -5.38 3.19 -13.87
CA PRO A 257 -6.59 3.98 -14.13
C PRO A 257 -6.88 5.04 -13.08
N ALA A 258 -6.70 4.71 -11.80
CA ALA A 258 -6.89 5.67 -10.71
C ALA A 258 -5.84 6.79 -10.77
N TYR A 259 -4.58 6.45 -11.09
CA TYR A 259 -3.53 7.43 -11.29
C TYR A 259 -3.84 8.39 -12.45
N VAL A 260 -4.32 7.87 -13.58
CA VAL A 260 -4.77 8.68 -14.73
C VAL A 260 -5.96 9.56 -14.34
N GLY A 261 -6.92 9.01 -13.61
CA GLY A 261 -8.09 9.75 -13.10
C GLY A 261 -7.72 10.94 -12.20
N THR A 262 -6.56 10.91 -11.56
CA THR A 262 -6.03 12.05 -10.78
C THR A 262 -5.22 13.05 -11.61
N GLY A 263 -5.13 12.84 -12.92
CA GLY A 263 -4.41 13.71 -13.87
C GLY A 263 -2.97 13.29 -14.15
N GLY A 264 -2.61 12.05 -13.84
CA GLY A 264 -1.35 11.42 -14.30
C GLY A 264 -1.48 10.86 -15.72
N THR A 265 -0.39 10.31 -16.25
CA THR A 265 -0.40 9.61 -17.53
C THR A 265 -0.39 8.09 -17.35
N GLU A 266 -0.87 7.35 -18.35
CA GLU A 266 -0.86 5.88 -18.29
C GLU A 266 0.57 5.34 -18.19
N LEU A 267 1.50 5.87 -18.99
CA LEU A 267 2.89 5.43 -18.97
C LEU A 267 3.60 5.72 -17.65
N ASP A 268 3.35 6.87 -17.02
CA ASP A 268 3.92 7.16 -15.69
C ASP A 268 3.39 6.19 -14.62
N GLY A 269 2.11 5.86 -14.70
CA GLY A 269 1.50 4.90 -13.78
C GLY A 269 2.06 3.49 -13.96
N LEU A 270 2.24 3.04 -15.20
CA LEU A 270 2.86 1.76 -15.54
C LEU A 270 4.31 1.71 -15.07
N ASP A 271 5.08 2.75 -15.38
CA ASP A 271 6.46 2.89 -14.97
C ASP A 271 6.64 2.76 -13.46
N TYR A 272 5.78 3.46 -12.70
CA TYR A 272 5.82 3.39 -11.25
C TYR A 272 5.57 1.97 -10.72
N VAL A 273 4.53 1.30 -11.21
CA VAL A 273 4.20 -0.06 -10.77
C VAL A 273 5.32 -1.03 -11.13
N LEU A 274 5.87 -0.96 -12.34
CA LEU A 274 6.98 -1.82 -12.77
C LEU A 274 8.21 -1.62 -11.91
N ALA A 275 8.61 -0.37 -11.66
CA ALA A 275 9.77 -0.06 -10.84
C ALA A 275 9.62 -0.61 -9.42
N ARG A 276 8.44 -0.42 -8.80
CA ARG A 276 8.22 -0.71 -7.38
C ARG A 276 7.73 -2.13 -7.08
N LYS A 277 7.14 -2.81 -8.05
CA LYS A 277 6.57 -4.14 -7.85
C LYS A 277 7.35 -5.25 -8.56
N VAL A 278 7.94 -4.95 -9.71
CA VAL A 278 8.69 -5.92 -10.50
C VAL A 278 10.19 -5.78 -10.29
N PHE A 279 10.75 -4.62 -10.68
CA PHE A 279 12.21 -4.45 -10.68
C PHE A 279 12.81 -4.41 -9.27
N ARG A 280 12.02 -4.05 -8.26
CA ARG A 280 12.43 -4.21 -6.87
C ARG A 280 12.83 -5.66 -6.53
N LYS A 281 12.20 -6.66 -7.13
CA LYS A 281 12.55 -8.08 -6.91
C LYS A 281 13.96 -8.43 -7.38
N PHE A 282 14.55 -7.60 -8.23
CA PHE A 282 15.92 -7.77 -8.68
C PHE A 282 16.95 -7.58 -7.57
N GLU A 283 16.61 -6.87 -6.49
CA GLU A 283 17.46 -6.75 -5.30
C GLU A 283 17.82 -8.10 -4.67
N SER A 284 16.97 -9.11 -4.84
CA SER A 284 17.21 -10.47 -4.34
C SER A 284 18.09 -11.33 -5.25
N LEU A 285 18.38 -10.86 -6.47
CA LEU A 285 19.22 -11.56 -7.43
C LEU A 285 20.69 -11.29 -7.14
N ASN A 286 21.55 -12.17 -7.66
CA ASN A 286 22.98 -11.91 -7.66
C ASN A 286 23.29 -10.85 -8.74
N LEU A 287 23.37 -9.60 -8.29
CA LEU A 287 23.53 -8.44 -9.16
C LEU A 287 24.78 -8.50 -10.03
N SER A 288 25.87 -9.12 -9.53
CA SER A 288 27.11 -9.28 -10.29
C SER A 288 26.91 -10.12 -11.57
N TYR A 289 26.03 -11.11 -11.53
CA TYR A 289 25.73 -11.96 -12.70
C TYR A 289 24.80 -11.32 -13.70
N ILE A 290 23.91 -10.42 -13.27
CA ILE A 290 22.90 -9.81 -14.14
C ILE A 290 23.26 -8.41 -14.62
N ARG A 291 24.44 -7.90 -14.21
CA ARG A 291 24.86 -6.52 -14.46
C ARG A 291 24.80 -6.13 -15.94
N ASP A 292 25.32 -6.98 -16.83
CA ASP A 292 25.37 -6.70 -18.26
C ASP A 292 23.99 -6.90 -18.91
N GLU A 293 23.16 -7.81 -18.37
CA GLU A 293 21.81 -8.06 -18.85
C GLU A 293 20.84 -6.92 -18.50
N ILE A 294 21.12 -6.13 -17.47
CA ILE A 294 20.35 -4.93 -17.12
C ILE A 294 20.37 -3.90 -18.26
N ASP A 295 21.50 -3.74 -18.94
CA ASP A 295 21.58 -2.81 -20.09
C ASP A 295 20.71 -3.29 -21.24
N GLY A 296 20.69 -4.60 -21.50
CA GLY A 296 19.80 -5.21 -22.49
C GLY A 296 18.31 -4.99 -22.14
N LEU A 297 17.96 -5.13 -20.86
CA LEU A 297 16.60 -4.87 -20.38
C LEU A 297 16.22 -3.40 -20.56
N CYS A 298 17.11 -2.45 -20.22
CA CYS A 298 16.84 -1.03 -20.44
C CYS A 298 16.63 -0.71 -21.92
N ALA A 299 17.45 -1.29 -22.81
CA ALA A 299 17.29 -1.13 -24.26
C ALA A 299 15.98 -1.72 -24.76
N TYR A 300 15.56 -2.86 -24.23
CA TYR A 300 14.27 -3.48 -24.58
C TYR A 300 13.06 -2.66 -24.07
N ILE A 301 13.18 -2.07 -22.89
CA ILE A 301 12.17 -1.11 -22.39
C ILE A 301 12.06 0.10 -23.33
N ASP A 302 13.19 0.63 -23.81
CA ASP A 302 13.20 1.74 -24.77
C ASP A 302 12.56 1.35 -26.11
N GLU A 303 12.81 0.14 -26.60
CA GLU A 303 12.18 -0.40 -27.81
C GLU A 303 10.64 -0.49 -27.67
N LEU A 304 10.15 -0.98 -26.52
CA LEU A 304 8.71 -1.15 -26.29
C LEU A 304 7.98 0.16 -26.05
N PHE A 305 8.55 1.08 -25.26
CA PHE A 305 7.86 2.25 -24.74
C PHE A 305 8.41 3.59 -25.25
N GLY A 306 9.58 3.59 -25.87
CA GLY A 306 10.28 4.80 -26.31
C GLY A 306 11.30 5.31 -25.28
N GLU A 307 12.40 5.88 -25.77
CA GLU A 307 13.56 6.30 -24.95
C GLU A 307 13.22 7.31 -23.83
N GLU A 308 12.26 8.20 -24.09
CA GLU A 308 11.85 9.25 -23.14
C GLU A 308 10.90 8.74 -22.04
N ASN A 309 10.40 7.50 -22.18
CA ASN A 309 9.43 6.92 -21.27
C ASN A 309 10.08 5.92 -20.30
N MET A 310 9.34 5.47 -19.31
CA MET A 310 9.76 4.45 -18.32
C MET A 310 11.07 4.81 -17.60
N THR A 311 11.24 6.09 -17.32
CA THR A 311 12.48 6.63 -16.73
C THR A 311 12.70 6.13 -15.31
N GLU A 312 11.63 6.00 -14.52
CA GLU A 312 11.71 5.54 -13.12
C GLU A 312 12.18 4.08 -13.06
N SER A 313 11.66 3.22 -13.93
CA SER A 313 12.08 1.82 -14.06
C SER A 313 13.54 1.70 -14.48
N LYS A 314 13.95 2.46 -15.52
CA LYS A 314 15.33 2.45 -16.01
C LYS A 314 16.32 3.01 -14.99
N ASP A 315 15.97 4.08 -14.29
CA ASP A 315 16.82 4.67 -13.25
C ASP A 315 16.97 3.72 -12.06
N TYR A 316 15.89 3.01 -11.69
CA TYR A 316 15.94 2.00 -10.65
C TYR A 316 16.88 0.84 -11.04
N LEU A 317 16.76 0.31 -12.26
CA LEU A 317 17.64 -0.73 -12.78
C LEU A 317 19.10 -0.29 -12.85
N ARG A 318 19.36 0.95 -13.30
CA ARG A 318 20.72 1.53 -13.31
C ARG A 318 21.28 1.72 -11.90
N MET A 319 20.42 2.09 -10.94
CA MET A 319 20.83 2.16 -9.54
C MET A 319 21.29 0.80 -9.02
N LEU A 320 20.52 -0.27 -9.28
CA LEU A 320 20.91 -1.63 -8.90
C LEU A 320 22.27 -2.03 -9.48
N LYS A 321 22.51 -1.66 -10.74
CA LYS A 321 23.81 -1.89 -11.41
C LYS A 321 24.99 -1.20 -10.72
N LYS A 322 24.77 -0.06 -10.04
CA LYS A 322 25.81 0.67 -9.31
C LYS A 322 26.12 0.10 -7.92
N LEU A 323 25.29 -0.80 -7.41
CA LEU A 323 25.52 -1.44 -6.11
C LEU A 323 26.53 -2.59 -6.17
N VAL A 324 27.11 -2.86 -7.36
CA VAL A 324 28.02 -4.02 -7.61
C VAL A 324 29.32 -3.55 -8.21
#